data_4ce24533cd7814a7b01fb58427dfe16e
#
_entry.id   4ce24533cd7814a7b01fb58427dfe16e
#
_cell.length_a   1.000
_cell.length_b   1.000
_cell.length_c   1.000
_cell.angle_alpha   90.00
_cell.angle_beta   90.00
_cell.angle_gamma   90.00
#
_symmetry.space_group_name_H-M   'P 1'
#
loop_
_entity.id
_entity.type
_entity.pdbx_description
1 polymer ?
#
loop_
_entity_poly.entity_id
_entity_poly.type
_entity_poly.pdbx_seq_one_letter_code
_entity_poly.pdbx_strand_id
1 'polypeptide(L)'
;LGGACVAGILGPLSDRLGRKKVLLSGVAFFVITCLLILLTHNIESFLVLRFLQGFGLSVIAAVGYAAIQETFEERDAIKVMALMANISLLAPLIGPVVGAFLIDHVSWHWGFIAIAFLAFLSWFGLKAKMPARTSSIPKKPLSYIWDDYMQVLKNKTFMGMTLGLPMVAMPLMLWIALSPVMLVEELGLSSMQYGLAQFPVLGGLILGNIVLIKVIDRLPLGKTVLIGLPLMLLGTAIVVVGIIWREYFLHCVILGMTLVSFGEGISFSVLYRFALMSSEVSKGTVAAAVSVLMMFTFFFVIELIRILYEHFHLWAYALSCFALIALWFTIPRGLLKTIMQQRKVNGEF
;
A
#
# COMPACT_ATOMS: atom_id res chain seq x y z
N LEU A 1 5.32 -9.55 8.69
CA LEU A 1 6.27 -10.61 8.31
C LEU A 1 5.56 -11.83 7.74
N GLY A 2 4.56 -12.43 8.42
CA GLY A 2 3.84 -13.62 7.93
C GLY A 2 3.27 -13.45 6.53
N GLY A 3 2.70 -12.27 6.24
CA GLY A 3 2.20 -11.91 4.92
C GLY A 3 3.27 -11.89 3.83
N ALA A 4 4.45 -11.35 4.12
CA ALA A 4 5.54 -11.25 3.15
C ALA A 4 6.07 -12.62 2.73
N CYS A 5 6.21 -13.56 3.69
CA CYS A 5 6.70 -14.91 3.41
C CYS A 5 5.78 -15.68 2.45
N VAL A 6 4.48 -15.47 2.56
CA VAL A 6 3.49 -16.22 1.78
C VAL A 6 3.16 -15.54 0.45
N ALA A 7 3.23 -14.20 0.39
CA ALA A 7 2.95 -13.45 -0.83
C ALA A 7 3.79 -13.92 -2.04
N GLY A 8 5.07 -14.26 -1.80
CA GLY A 8 5.97 -14.77 -2.82
C GLY A 8 5.51 -16.09 -3.47
N ILE A 9 4.82 -16.95 -2.73
CA ILE A 9 4.34 -18.24 -3.24
C ILE A 9 2.93 -18.11 -3.85
N LEU A 10 2.11 -17.21 -3.32
CA LEU A 10 0.71 -17.08 -3.69
C LEU A 10 0.50 -16.57 -5.12
N GLY A 11 1.39 -15.71 -5.63
CA GLY A 11 1.33 -15.23 -7.00
C GLY A 11 1.37 -16.40 -8.01
N PRO A 12 2.48 -17.13 -8.08
CA PRO A 12 2.61 -18.31 -8.96
C PRO A 12 1.57 -19.40 -8.68
N LEU A 13 1.19 -19.61 -7.44
CA LEU A 13 0.15 -20.58 -7.07
C LEU A 13 -1.22 -20.19 -7.65
N SER A 14 -1.55 -18.89 -7.60
CA SER A 14 -2.80 -18.37 -8.15
C SER A 14 -2.86 -18.43 -9.69
N ASP A 15 -1.69 -18.34 -10.35
CA ASP A 15 -1.58 -18.55 -11.81
C ASP A 15 -1.96 -19.96 -12.21
N ARG A 16 -1.71 -20.95 -11.35
CA ARG A 16 -1.97 -22.38 -11.59
C ARG A 16 -3.36 -22.83 -11.20
N LEU A 17 -3.79 -22.46 -9.98
CA LEU A 17 -5.06 -22.88 -9.40
C LEU A 17 -6.24 -22.04 -9.89
N GLY A 18 -5.93 -20.88 -10.49
CA GLY A 18 -6.88 -19.87 -10.91
C GLY A 18 -7.12 -18.80 -9.81
N ARG A 19 -7.07 -17.54 -10.21
CA ARG A 19 -7.20 -16.35 -9.31
C ARG A 19 -8.41 -16.45 -8.38
N LYS A 20 -9.57 -16.80 -8.95
CA LYS A 20 -10.83 -16.88 -8.21
C LYS A 20 -10.77 -17.90 -7.07
N LYS A 21 -10.25 -19.09 -7.33
CA LYS A 21 -10.17 -20.14 -6.31
C LYS A 21 -9.25 -19.73 -5.16
N VAL A 22 -8.08 -19.19 -5.48
CA VAL A 22 -7.09 -18.77 -4.47
C VAL A 22 -7.61 -17.60 -3.65
N LEU A 23 -8.27 -16.61 -4.28
CA LEU A 23 -8.90 -15.49 -3.55
C LEU A 23 -10.01 -15.98 -2.61
N LEU A 24 -10.91 -16.85 -3.09
CA LEU A 24 -11.98 -17.39 -2.26
C LEU A 24 -11.44 -18.20 -1.07
N SER A 25 -10.37 -18.99 -1.28
CA SER A 25 -9.70 -19.72 -0.19
C SER A 25 -9.04 -18.78 0.81
N GLY A 26 -8.38 -17.71 0.33
CA GLY A 26 -7.75 -16.71 1.20
C GLY A 26 -8.75 -15.94 2.06
N VAL A 27 -9.87 -15.51 1.47
CA VAL A 27 -10.94 -14.84 2.23
C VAL A 27 -11.60 -15.81 3.23
N ALA A 28 -11.87 -17.07 2.84
CA ALA A 28 -12.39 -18.07 3.77
C ALA A 28 -11.43 -18.33 4.94
N PHE A 29 -10.14 -18.46 4.66
CA PHE A 29 -9.10 -18.61 5.70
C PHE A 29 -9.06 -17.39 6.63
N PHE A 30 -9.16 -16.18 6.08
CA PHE A 30 -9.23 -14.95 6.87
C PHE A 30 -10.46 -14.93 7.80
N VAL A 31 -11.64 -15.30 7.30
CA VAL A 31 -12.86 -15.42 8.12
C VAL A 31 -12.69 -16.44 9.25
N ILE A 32 -12.17 -17.61 8.92
CA ILE A 32 -11.94 -18.68 9.92
C ILE A 32 -10.98 -18.18 11.02
N THR A 33 -9.87 -17.54 10.63
CA THR A 33 -8.90 -17.03 11.62
C THR A 33 -9.49 -15.91 12.48
N CYS A 34 -10.33 -15.02 11.92
CA CYS A 34 -11.06 -14.02 12.72
C CYS A 34 -11.99 -14.67 13.76
N LEU A 35 -12.69 -15.75 13.39
CA LEU A 35 -13.57 -16.47 14.33
C LEU A 35 -12.79 -17.25 15.39
N LEU A 36 -11.66 -17.85 15.01
CA LEU A 36 -10.80 -18.57 15.97
C LEU A 36 -10.16 -17.62 17.00
N ILE A 37 -9.89 -16.38 16.65
CA ILE A 37 -9.40 -15.36 17.59
C ILE A 37 -10.38 -15.17 18.76
N LEU A 38 -11.67 -15.32 18.54
CA LEU A 38 -12.69 -15.20 19.59
C LEU A 38 -12.58 -16.29 20.67
N LEU A 39 -11.91 -17.39 20.36
CA LEU A 39 -11.71 -18.52 21.26
C LEU A 39 -10.37 -18.45 22.01
N THR A 40 -9.60 -17.40 21.81
CA THR A 40 -8.29 -17.26 22.46
C THR A 40 -8.42 -16.80 23.90
N HIS A 41 -7.67 -17.45 24.80
CA HIS A 41 -7.62 -17.13 26.23
C HIS A 41 -6.24 -16.62 26.68
N ASN A 42 -5.24 -16.68 25.80
CA ASN A 42 -3.88 -16.23 26.09
C ASN A 42 -3.29 -15.44 24.93
N ILE A 43 -2.27 -14.63 25.23
CA ILE A 43 -1.64 -13.75 24.24
C ILE A 43 -0.90 -14.54 23.15
N GLU A 44 -0.35 -15.70 23.45
CA GLU A 44 0.41 -16.50 22.49
C GLU A 44 -0.49 -17.02 21.38
N SER A 45 -1.62 -17.65 21.73
CA SER A 45 -2.59 -18.12 20.72
C SER A 45 -3.20 -16.97 19.92
N PHE A 46 -3.44 -15.82 20.55
CA PHE A 46 -3.88 -14.61 19.85
C PHE A 46 -2.84 -14.16 18.81
N LEU A 47 -1.56 -14.07 19.17
CA LEU A 47 -0.49 -13.66 18.26
C LEU A 47 -0.30 -14.63 17.10
N VAL A 48 -0.37 -15.93 17.36
CA VAL A 48 -0.32 -16.97 16.31
C VAL A 48 -1.46 -16.80 15.32
N LEU A 49 -2.69 -16.61 15.79
CA LEU A 49 -3.85 -16.40 14.90
C LEU A 49 -3.78 -15.08 14.15
N ARG A 50 -3.25 -14.01 14.75
CA ARG A 50 -2.97 -12.74 14.05
C ARG A 50 -1.92 -12.91 12.96
N PHE A 51 -0.90 -13.71 13.20
CA PHE A 51 0.09 -14.05 12.18
C PHE A 51 -0.56 -14.82 11.02
N LEU A 52 -1.38 -15.83 11.31
CA LEU A 52 -2.12 -16.60 10.31
C LEU A 52 -3.15 -15.73 9.54
N GLN A 53 -3.83 -14.81 10.23
CA GLN A 53 -4.74 -13.86 9.61
C GLN A 53 -4.03 -13.00 8.54
N GLY A 54 -2.76 -12.66 8.78
CA GLY A 54 -1.92 -11.96 7.81
C GLY A 54 -1.73 -12.71 6.49
N PHE A 55 -1.81 -14.04 6.48
CA PHE A 55 -1.75 -14.82 5.24
C PHE A 55 -2.97 -14.56 4.35
N GLY A 56 -4.17 -14.52 4.94
CA GLY A 56 -5.38 -14.19 4.19
C GLY A 56 -5.32 -12.81 3.53
N LEU A 57 -4.82 -11.80 4.25
CA LEU A 57 -4.63 -10.45 3.70
C LEU A 57 -3.63 -10.43 2.55
N SER A 58 -2.56 -11.22 2.63
CA SER A 58 -1.54 -11.30 1.58
C SER A 58 -2.08 -11.92 0.29
N VAL A 59 -2.99 -12.90 0.41
CA VAL A 59 -3.70 -13.46 -0.75
C VAL A 59 -4.49 -12.35 -1.45
N ILE A 60 -5.23 -11.54 -0.70
CA ILE A 60 -6.04 -10.45 -1.25
C ILE A 60 -5.15 -9.43 -1.95
N ALA A 61 -4.05 -9.03 -1.34
CA ALA A 61 -3.12 -8.08 -1.94
C ALA A 61 -2.46 -8.65 -3.22
N ALA A 62 -1.74 -9.77 -3.13
CA ALA A 62 -0.98 -10.29 -4.26
C ALA A 62 -1.87 -10.77 -5.41
N VAL A 63 -2.92 -11.55 -5.10
CA VAL A 63 -3.79 -12.14 -6.12
C VAL A 63 -4.85 -11.16 -6.60
N GLY A 64 -5.34 -10.27 -5.73
CA GLY A 64 -6.32 -9.24 -6.07
C GLY A 64 -5.75 -8.23 -7.06
N TYR A 65 -4.58 -7.68 -6.79
CA TYR A 65 -3.92 -6.76 -7.73
C TYR A 65 -3.60 -7.41 -9.07
N ALA A 66 -3.12 -8.66 -9.06
CA ALA A 66 -2.87 -9.40 -10.30
C ALA A 66 -4.17 -9.62 -11.11
N ALA A 67 -5.27 -9.99 -10.45
CA ALA A 67 -6.56 -10.17 -11.09
C ALA A 67 -7.09 -8.88 -11.74
N ILE A 68 -6.92 -7.73 -11.10
CA ILE A 68 -7.29 -6.42 -11.67
C ILE A 68 -6.49 -6.17 -12.95
N GLN A 69 -5.18 -6.39 -12.90
CA GLN A 69 -4.30 -6.16 -14.04
C GLN A 69 -4.59 -7.05 -15.24
N GLU A 70 -5.13 -8.24 -15.01
CA GLU A 70 -5.51 -9.19 -16.09
C GLU A 70 -6.93 -8.95 -16.62
N THR A 71 -7.79 -8.30 -15.84
CA THR A 71 -9.21 -8.14 -16.17
C THR A 71 -9.52 -6.81 -16.83
N PHE A 72 -8.82 -5.75 -16.43
CA PHE A 72 -9.09 -4.38 -16.87
C PHE A 72 -7.99 -3.87 -17.81
N GLU A 73 -8.38 -2.99 -18.74
CA GLU A 73 -7.44 -2.22 -19.54
C GLU A 73 -6.60 -1.29 -18.64
N GLU A 74 -5.47 -0.80 -19.16
CA GLU A 74 -4.47 -0.08 -18.37
C GLU A 74 -5.04 1.08 -17.54
N ARG A 75 -5.84 1.94 -18.16
CA ARG A 75 -6.43 3.10 -17.48
C ARG A 75 -7.48 2.71 -16.46
N ASP A 76 -8.31 1.74 -16.77
CA ASP A 76 -9.35 1.24 -15.86
C ASP A 76 -8.74 0.47 -14.69
N ALA A 77 -7.67 -0.30 -14.91
CA ALA A 77 -6.92 -0.95 -13.84
C ALA A 77 -6.38 0.07 -12.83
N ILE A 78 -5.84 1.20 -13.31
CA ILE A 78 -5.34 2.30 -12.45
C ILE A 78 -6.49 2.90 -11.63
N LYS A 79 -7.66 3.16 -12.26
CA LYS A 79 -8.85 3.69 -11.55
C LYS A 79 -9.34 2.74 -10.47
N VAL A 80 -9.42 1.44 -10.78
CA VAL A 80 -9.86 0.42 -9.81
C VAL A 80 -8.87 0.32 -8.66
N MET A 81 -7.56 0.39 -8.91
CA MET A 81 -6.54 0.40 -7.85
C MET A 81 -6.64 1.63 -6.96
N ALA A 82 -6.84 2.83 -7.54
CA ALA A 82 -7.04 4.06 -6.78
C ALA A 82 -8.32 4.00 -5.92
N LEU A 83 -9.40 3.42 -6.44
CA LEU A 83 -10.63 3.20 -5.69
C LEU A 83 -10.43 2.21 -4.54
N MET A 84 -9.71 1.10 -4.77
CA MET A 84 -9.37 0.15 -3.71
C MET A 84 -8.53 0.79 -2.61
N ALA A 85 -7.57 1.64 -2.98
CA ALA A 85 -6.77 2.39 -2.02
C ALA A 85 -7.66 3.28 -1.14
N ASN A 86 -8.62 4.01 -1.73
CA ASN A 86 -9.56 4.84 -0.98
C ASN A 86 -10.41 4.02 0.00
N ILE A 87 -10.92 2.88 -0.43
CA ILE A 87 -11.70 1.98 0.45
C ILE A 87 -10.82 1.47 1.60
N SER A 88 -9.56 1.13 1.33
CA SER A 88 -8.62 0.65 2.34
C SER A 88 -8.30 1.71 3.40
N LEU A 89 -8.38 3.00 3.06
CA LEU A 89 -8.16 4.10 3.99
C LEU A 89 -9.32 4.35 4.95
N LEU A 90 -10.51 3.83 4.67
CA LEU A 90 -11.63 3.94 5.61
C LEU A 90 -11.32 3.22 6.92
N ALA A 91 -10.55 2.13 6.88
CA ALA A 91 -10.20 1.37 8.08
C ALA A 91 -9.31 2.16 9.06
N PRO A 92 -8.17 2.75 8.68
CA PRO A 92 -7.37 3.57 9.60
C PRO A 92 -8.05 4.89 9.98
N LEU A 93 -8.97 5.40 9.16
CA LEU A 93 -9.71 6.63 9.47
C LEU A 93 -10.82 6.39 10.50
N ILE A 94 -11.58 5.33 10.35
CA ILE A 94 -12.76 5.02 11.19
C ILE A 94 -12.37 4.07 12.35
N GLY A 95 -11.36 3.24 12.13
CA GLY A 95 -10.94 2.18 13.05
C GLY A 95 -10.69 2.64 14.49
N PRO A 96 -9.92 3.72 14.74
CA PRO A 96 -9.67 4.20 16.09
C PRO A 96 -10.95 4.63 16.82
N VAL A 97 -11.88 5.29 16.12
CA VAL A 97 -13.16 5.75 16.69
C VAL A 97 -14.06 4.56 17.01
N VAL A 98 -14.22 3.65 16.07
CA VAL A 98 -15.03 2.43 16.27
C VAL A 98 -14.38 1.53 17.32
N GLY A 99 -13.04 1.41 17.31
CA GLY A 99 -12.30 0.62 18.28
C GLY A 99 -12.47 1.13 19.71
N ALA A 100 -12.35 2.44 19.94
CA ALA A 100 -12.60 3.05 21.23
C ALA A 100 -14.03 2.80 21.71
N PHE A 101 -15.02 3.05 20.85
CA PHE A 101 -16.42 2.79 21.17
C PHE A 101 -16.68 1.32 21.57
N LEU A 102 -16.10 0.36 20.83
CA LEU A 102 -16.26 -1.06 21.13
C LEU A 102 -15.62 -1.44 22.48
N ILE A 103 -14.43 -0.90 22.79
CA ILE A 103 -13.74 -1.17 24.06
C ILE A 103 -14.52 -0.62 25.25
N ASP A 104 -15.05 0.61 25.11
CA ASP A 104 -15.75 1.30 26.21
C ASP A 104 -17.15 0.75 26.49
N HIS A 105 -17.86 0.22 25.46
CA HIS A 105 -19.29 -0.09 25.58
C HIS A 105 -19.64 -1.58 25.44
N VAL A 106 -18.79 -2.35 24.75
CA VAL A 106 -19.15 -3.74 24.42
C VAL A 106 -18.02 -4.73 24.74
N SER A 107 -17.19 -5.05 23.77
CA SER A 107 -16.01 -5.92 23.90
C SER A 107 -15.23 -5.88 22.58
N TRP A 108 -13.92 -6.00 22.65
CA TRP A 108 -13.05 -6.10 21.47
C TRP A 108 -13.40 -7.26 20.52
N HIS A 109 -14.03 -8.31 21.03
CA HIS A 109 -14.48 -9.47 20.25
C HIS A 109 -15.44 -9.06 19.12
N TRP A 110 -16.31 -8.08 19.36
CA TRP A 110 -17.27 -7.61 18.35
C TRP A 110 -16.59 -6.98 17.13
N GLY A 111 -15.40 -6.42 17.30
CA GLY A 111 -14.59 -5.94 16.17
C GLY A 111 -14.21 -7.09 15.23
N PHE A 112 -13.76 -8.22 15.76
CA PHE A 112 -13.44 -9.39 14.94
C PHE A 112 -14.66 -10.04 14.31
N ILE A 113 -15.80 -10.07 15.01
CA ILE A 113 -17.08 -10.56 14.46
C ILE A 113 -17.50 -9.69 13.27
N ALA A 114 -17.46 -8.37 13.42
CA ALA A 114 -17.83 -7.43 12.35
C ALA A 114 -16.93 -7.60 11.11
N ILE A 115 -15.61 -7.70 11.32
CA ILE A 115 -14.64 -7.92 10.24
C ILE A 115 -14.88 -9.28 9.56
N ALA A 116 -15.10 -10.35 10.34
CA ALA A 116 -15.41 -11.67 9.80
C ALA A 116 -16.70 -11.66 8.98
N PHE A 117 -17.73 -10.98 9.45
CA PHE A 117 -19.00 -10.82 8.74
C PHE A 117 -18.84 -10.08 7.41
N LEU A 118 -18.13 -8.94 7.40
CA LEU A 118 -17.85 -8.19 6.18
C LEU A 118 -17.04 -9.01 5.17
N ALA A 119 -16.01 -9.73 5.65
CA ALA A 119 -15.22 -10.61 4.82
C ALA A 119 -16.05 -11.78 4.25
N PHE A 120 -16.95 -12.34 5.05
CA PHE A 120 -17.89 -13.37 4.60
C PHE A 120 -18.85 -12.86 3.53
N LEU A 121 -19.41 -11.67 3.68
CA LEU A 121 -20.21 -11.04 2.63
C LEU A 121 -19.40 -10.82 1.34
N SER A 122 -18.15 -10.35 1.46
CA SER A 122 -17.27 -10.16 0.31
C SER A 122 -16.96 -11.48 -0.42
N TRP A 123 -16.89 -12.59 0.30
CA TRP A 123 -16.70 -13.93 -0.28
C TRP A 123 -17.83 -14.29 -1.25
N PHE A 124 -19.10 -14.01 -0.91
CA PHE A 124 -20.23 -14.22 -1.82
C PHE A 124 -20.15 -13.29 -3.04
N GLY A 125 -19.80 -12.03 -2.84
CA GLY A 125 -19.61 -11.08 -3.94
C GLY A 125 -18.54 -11.56 -4.93
N LEU A 126 -17.38 -12.00 -4.43
CA LEU A 126 -16.31 -12.60 -5.23
C LEU A 126 -16.76 -13.87 -5.95
N LYS A 127 -17.47 -14.77 -5.25
CA LYS A 127 -17.99 -16.00 -5.84
C LYS A 127 -18.94 -15.73 -7.00
N ALA A 128 -19.83 -14.74 -6.84
CA ALA A 128 -20.86 -14.40 -7.82
C ALA A 128 -20.33 -13.61 -9.03
N LYS A 129 -19.49 -12.61 -8.78
CA LYS A 129 -19.11 -11.60 -9.80
C LYS A 129 -17.75 -11.82 -10.44
N MET A 130 -16.79 -12.44 -9.74
CA MET A 130 -15.46 -12.64 -10.30
C MET A 130 -15.50 -13.71 -11.40
N PRO A 131 -14.99 -13.41 -12.62
CA PRO A 131 -14.93 -14.39 -13.68
C PRO A 131 -13.97 -15.53 -13.32
N ALA A 132 -14.36 -16.76 -13.65
CA ALA A 132 -13.50 -17.95 -13.51
C ALA A 132 -12.49 -18.00 -14.67
N ARG A 133 -11.65 -16.97 -14.82
CA ARG A 133 -10.57 -17.00 -15.81
C ARG A 133 -9.48 -17.93 -15.32
N THR A 134 -9.25 -19.01 -16.03
CA THR A 134 -8.02 -19.79 -15.96
C THR A 134 -6.96 -19.00 -16.71
N SER A 135 -5.82 -18.75 -16.09
CA SER A 135 -4.68 -18.14 -16.78
C SER A 135 -4.39 -18.94 -18.06
N SER A 136 -4.32 -18.25 -19.19
CA SER A 136 -3.92 -18.85 -20.48
C SER A 136 -2.41 -19.14 -20.53
N ILE A 137 -1.68 -18.89 -19.45
CA ILE A 137 -0.24 -19.10 -19.34
C ILE A 137 0.01 -20.60 -19.17
N PRO A 138 0.91 -21.21 -20.00
CA PRO A 138 1.28 -22.61 -19.84
C PRO A 138 1.73 -22.90 -18.41
N LYS A 139 1.21 -23.99 -17.81
CA LYS A 139 1.57 -24.41 -16.45
C LYS A 139 3.03 -24.86 -16.41
N LYS A 140 3.95 -23.95 -16.13
CA LYS A 140 5.36 -24.28 -15.92
C LYS A 140 5.52 -25.11 -14.64
N PRO A 141 6.49 -26.05 -14.54
CA PRO A 141 6.83 -26.76 -13.31
C PRO A 141 7.18 -25.79 -12.15
N LEU A 142 6.95 -26.22 -10.89
CA LEU A 142 7.26 -25.37 -9.71
C LEU A 142 8.75 -25.00 -9.61
N SER A 143 9.63 -25.84 -10.17
CA SER A 143 11.07 -25.56 -10.25
C SER A 143 11.42 -24.26 -10.98
N TYR A 144 10.58 -23.84 -11.95
CA TYR A 144 10.80 -22.61 -12.70
C TYR A 144 10.34 -21.33 -11.96
N ILE A 145 9.68 -21.45 -10.81
CA ILE A 145 9.26 -20.26 -10.03
C ILE A 145 10.49 -19.45 -9.60
N TRP A 146 11.55 -20.13 -9.20
CA TRP A 146 12.79 -19.46 -8.80
C TRP A 146 13.45 -18.71 -9.97
N ASP A 147 13.47 -19.35 -11.14
CA ASP A 147 14.02 -18.74 -12.35
C ASP A 147 13.19 -17.52 -12.79
N ASP A 148 11.86 -17.62 -12.72
CA ASP A 148 10.96 -16.49 -12.98
C ASP A 148 11.22 -15.32 -12.00
N TYR A 149 11.42 -15.59 -10.71
CA TYR A 149 11.79 -14.56 -9.72
C TYR A 149 13.16 -13.96 -10.02
N MET A 150 14.15 -14.77 -10.33
CA MET A 150 15.48 -14.28 -10.70
C MET A 150 15.45 -13.42 -11.97
N GLN A 151 14.63 -13.78 -12.95
CA GLN A 151 14.41 -12.98 -14.14
C GLN A 151 13.80 -11.62 -13.82
N VAL A 152 12.77 -11.60 -12.97
CA VAL A 152 12.11 -10.36 -12.51
C VAL A 152 13.09 -9.49 -11.73
N LEU A 153 13.83 -10.04 -10.77
CA LEU A 153 14.77 -9.29 -9.92
C LEU A 153 16.01 -8.78 -10.68
N LYS A 154 16.43 -9.47 -11.75
CA LYS A 154 17.50 -8.98 -12.62
C LYS A 154 17.07 -7.88 -13.59
N ASN A 155 15.76 -7.68 -13.78
CA ASN A 155 15.23 -6.65 -14.65
C ASN A 155 15.39 -5.27 -14.01
N LYS A 156 16.30 -4.45 -14.56
CA LYS A 156 16.61 -3.10 -14.03
C LYS A 156 15.40 -2.17 -14.03
N THR A 157 14.54 -2.26 -15.05
CA THR A 157 13.32 -1.44 -15.15
C THR A 157 12.34 -1.83 -14.05
N PHE A 158 12.13 -3.12 -13.83
CA PHE A 158 11.31 -3.63 -12.73
C PHE A 158 11.84 -3.16 -11.37
N MET A 159 13.13 -3.35 -11.11
CA MET A 159 13.73 -2.95 -9.83
C MET A 159 13.63 -1.44 -9.59
N GLY A 160 13.91 -0.62 -10.62
CA GLY A 160 13.78 0.84 -10.50
C GLY A 160 12.35 1.29 -10.21
N MET A 161 11.35 0.70 -10.86
CA MET A 161 9.95 1.03 -10.61
C MET A 161 9.47 0.49 -9.26
N THR A 162 9.81 -0.75 -8.93
CA THR A 162 9.36 -1.40 -7.69
C THR A 162 9.98 -0.77 -6.45
N LEU A 163 11.27 -0.41 -6.47
CA LEU A 163 11.91 0.29 -5.34
C LEU A 163 11.42 1.73 -5.18
N GLY A 164 10.89 2.32 -6.22
CA GLY A 164 10.26 3.63 -6.15
C GLY A 164 8.91 3.64 -5.42
N LEU A 165 8.17 2.55 -5.50
CA LEU A 165 6.86 2.45 -4.84
C LEU A 165 6.92 2.67 -3.32
N PRO A 166 7.78 1.95 -2.56
CA PRO A 166 7.90 2.21 -1.13
C PRO A 166 8.47 3.60 -0.84
N MET A 167 9.33 4.18 -1.68
CA MET A 167 9.83 5.54 -1.47
C MET A 167 8.70 6.57 -1.52
N VAL A 168 7.75 6.41 -2.44
CA VAL A 168 6.56 7.27 -2.55
C VAL A 168 5.61 7.08 -1.37
N ALA A 169 5.37 5.83 -0.95
CA ALA A 169 4.41 5.53 0.13
C ALA A 169 5.02 5.64 1.55
N MET A 170 6.35 5.66 1.68
CA MET A 170 7.03 5.64 2.97
C MET A 170 6.68 6.81 3.90
N PRO A 171 6.60 8.07 3.44
CA PRO A 171 6.26 9.18 4.32
C PRO A 171 4.90 8.97 5.01
N LEU A 172 3.89 8.44 4.29
CA LEU A 172 2.61 8.14 4.89
C LEU A 172 2.67 6.92 5.84
N MET A 173 3.46 5.91 5.49
CA MET A 173 3.68 4.77 6.41
C MET A 173 4.39 5.20 7.69
N LEU A 174 5.37 6.10 7.60
CA LEU A 174 6.02 6.70 8.76
C LEU A 174 5.06 7.58 9.57
N TRP A 175 4.17 8.33 8.90
CA TRP A 175 3.11 9.05 9.57
C TRP A 175 2.22 8.12 10.40
N ILE A 176 1.74 7.03 9.81
CA ILE A 176 0.90 6.04 10.51
C ILE A 176 1.65 5.42 11.70
N ALA A 177 2.95 5.15 11.55
CA ALA A 177 3.74 4.52 12.60
C ALA A 177 4.15 5.46 13.74
N LEU A 178 4.51 6.72 13.43
CA LEU A 178 5.13 7.64 14.39
C LEU A 178 4.22 8.79 14.83
N SER A 179 3.13 9.09 14.10
CA SER A 179 2.24 10.20 14.48
C SER A 179 1.62 10.08 15.89
N PRO A 180 1.30 8.88 16.43
CA PRO A 180 0.86 8.79 17.82
C PRO A 180 1.92 9.33 18.80
N VAL A 181 3.18 8.94 18.63
CA VAL A 181 4.29 9.39 19.47
C VAL A 181 4.52 10.90 19.29
N MET A 182 4.62 11.37 18.05
CA MET A 182 4.84 12.79 17.74
C MET A 182 3.74 13.70 18.26
N LEU A 183 2.48 13.34 18.01
CA LEU A 183 1.35 14.24 18.29
C LEU A 183 0.83 14.11 19.72
N VAL A 184 0.78 12.89 20.27
CA VAL A 184 0.22 12.66 21.61
C VAL A 184 1.31 12.76 22.68
N GLU A 185 2.44 12.06 22.52
CA GLU A 185 3.47 12.03 23.56
C GLU A 185 4.34 13.29 23.58
N GLU A 186 4.81 13.77 22.40
CA GLU A 186 5.71 14.94 22.35
C GLU A 186 4.95 16.29 22.33
N LEU A 187 3.86 16.39 21.55
CA LEU A 187 3.08 17.64 21.44
C LEU A 187 1.91 17.72 22.43
N GLY A 188 1.61 16.64 23.16
CA GLY A 188 0.57 16.63 24.18
C GLY A 188 -0.86 16.74 23.65
N LEU A 189 -1.12 16.36 22.39
CA LEU A 189 -2.46 16.39 21.84
C LEU A 189 -3.35 15.34 22.52
N SER A 190 -4.61 15.70 22.74
CA SER A 190 -5.61 14.72 23.17
C SER A 190 -5.89 13.69 22.05
N SER A 191 -6.44 12.53 22.43
CA SER A 191 -6.83 11.49 21.47
C SER A 191 -7.80 12.01 20.40
N MET A 192 -8.68 12.95 20.75
CA MET A 192 -9.60 13.60 19.81
C MET A 192 -8.84 14.48 18.81
N GLN A 193 -7.92 15.31 19.29
CA GLN A 193 -7.10 16.18 18.43
C GLN A 193 -6.21 15.35 17.49
N TYR A 194 -5.61 14.27 17.99
CA TYR A 194 -4.88 13.30 17.18
C TYR A 194 -5.76 12.72 16.08
N GLY A 195 -6.98 12.27 16.41
CA GLY A 195 -7.94 11.77 15.43
C GLY A 195 -8.28 12.81 14.37
N LEU A 196 -8.54 14.06 14.77
CA LEU A 196 -8.81 15.15 13.83
C LEU A 196 -7.63 15.46 12.92
N ALA A 197 -6.39 15.33 13.39
CA ALA A 197 -5.19 15.53 12.58
C ALA A 197 -5.02 14.47 11.45
N GLN A 198 -5.63 13.27 11.60
CA GLN A 198 -5.59 12.25 10.56
C GLN A 198 -6.46 12.61 9.35
N PHE A 199 -7.56 13.35 9.54
CA PHE A 199 -8.51 13.64 8.45
C PHE A 199 -7.88 14.38 7.27
N PRO A 200 -7.16 15.50 7.44
CA PRO A 200 -6.54 16.19 6.32
C PRO A 200 -5.48 15.33 5.63
N VAL A 201 -4.67 14.61 6.39
CA VAL A 201 -3.58 13.79 5.85
C VAL A 201 -4.14 12.62 5.01
N LEU A 202 -5.02 11.81 5.57
CA LEU A 202 -5.65 10.70 4.84
C LEU A 202 -6.63 11.22 3.78
N GLY A 203 -7.30 12.34 4.05
CA GLY A 203 -8.13 13.05 3.07
C GLY A 203 -7.34 13.51 1.85
N GLY A 204 -6.09 13.94 2.03
CA GLY A 204 -5.16 14.26 0.95
C GLY A 204 -4.97 13.09 -0.01
N LEU A 205 -4.74 11.88 0.52
CA LEU A 205 -4.60 10.67 -0.30
C LEU A 205 -5.90 10.33 -1.06
N ILE A 206 -7.04 10.40 -0.36
CA ILE A 206 -8.36 10.17 -0.98
C ILE A 206 -8.60 11.16 -2.11
N LEU A 207 -8.35 12.45 -1.88
CA LEU A 207 -8.50 13.48 -2.90
C LEU A 207 -7.54 13.26 -4.07
N GLY A 208 -6.29 12.89 -3.80
CA GLY A 208 -5.30 12.56 -4.83
C GLY A 208 -5.77 11.41 -5.73
N ASN A 209 -6.28 10.33 -5.14
CA ASN A 209 -6.85 9.21 -5.89
C ASN A 209 -8.09 9.61 -6.71
N ILE A 210 -8.98 10.45 -6.15
CA ILE A 210 -10.15 10.96 -6.87
C ILE A 210 -9.72 11.83 -8.06
N VAL A 211 -8.74 12.70 -7.87
CA VAL A 211 -8.18 13.52 -8.95
C VAL A 211 -7.55 12.61 -10.01
N LEU A 212 -6.76 11.61 -9.62
CA LEU A 212 -6.18 10.64 -10.55
C LEU A 212 -7.26 9.99 -11.41
N ILE A 213 -8.32 9.46 -10.81
CA ILE A 213 -9.44 8.80 -11.52
C ILE A 213 -10.05 9.74 -12.58
N LYS A 214 -10.19 11.04 -12.27
CA LYS A 214 -10.78 12.03 -13.18
C LYS A 214 -9.86 12.47 -14.32
N VAL A 215 -8.54 12.46 -14.09
CA VAL A 215 -7.59 13.03 -15.05
C VAL A 215 -6.84 11.97 -15.87
N ILE A 216 -6.86 10.70 -15.44
CA ILE A 216 -6.07 9.62 -16.07
C ILE A 216 -6.43 9.42 -17.56
N ASP A 217 -7.68 9.66 -17.94
CA ASP A 217 -8.12 9.53 -19.33
C ASP A 217 -7.67 10.70 -20.22
N ARG A 218 -7.33 11.85 -19.59
CA ARG A 218 -6.99 13.10 -20.29
C ARG A 218 -5.49 13.36 -20.34
N LEU A 219 -4.72 12.70 -19.51
CA LEU A 219 -3.28 12.93 -19.40
C LEU A 219 -2.50 11.72 -19.91
N PRO A 220 -1.30 11.94 -20.48
CA PRO A 220 -0.37 10.87 -20.77
C PRO A 220 -0.03 10.07 -19.49
N LEU A 221 0.01 8.75 -19.61
CA LEU A 221 0.39 7.88 -18.51
C LEU A 221 1.78 8.26 -17.97
N GLY A 222 1.88 8.41 -16.64
CA GLY A 222 3.10 8.87 -15.96
C GLY A 222 3.19 10.39 -15.76
N LYS A 223 2.40 11.22 -16.45
CA LYS A 223 2.40 12.67 -16.22
C LYS A 223 1.92 13.01 -14.81
N THR A 224 0.96 12.27 -14.26
CA THR A 224 0.49 12.42 -12.88
C THR A 224 1.59 12.18 -11.86
N VAL A 225 2.49 11.22 -12.12
CA VAL A 225 3.66 10.96 -11.28
C VAL A 225 4.62 12.16 -11.30
N LEU A 226 4.86 12.73 -12.50
CA LEU A 226 5.72 13.93 -12.65
C LEU A 226 5.14 15.17 -11.96
N ILE A 227 3.81 15.25 -11.79
CA ILE A 227 3.14 16.31 -11.05
C ILE A 227 3.16 16.00 -9.54
N GLY A 228 2.92 14.75 -9.14
CA GLY A 228 2.86 14.34 -7.74
C GLY A 228 4.18 14.46 -7.01
N LEU A 229 5.30 14.13 -7.67
CA LEU A 229 6.63 14.19 -7.06
C LEU A 229 7.04 15.59 -6.55
N PRO A 230 6.90 16.69 -7.31
CA PRO A 230 7.17 18.03 -6.79
C PRO A 230 6.27 18.43 -5.62
N LEU A 231 4.99 18.00 -5.64
CA LEU A 231 4.07 18.26 -4.52
C LEU A 231 4.51 17.54 -3.26
N MET A 232 4.94 16.29 -3.38
CA MET A 232 5.48 15.52 -2.24
C MET A 232 6.76 16.16 -1.72
N LEU A 233 7.67 16.60 -2.60
CA LEU A 233 8.91 17.26 -2.19
C LEU A 233 8.61 18.57 -1.46
N LEU A 234 7.68 19.37 -1.98
CA LEU A 234 7.22 20.59 -1.31
C LEU A 234 6.61 20.27 0.06
N GLY A 235 5.75 19.27 0.15
CA GLY A 235 5.13 18.82 1.40
C GLY A 235 6.16 18.41 2.45
N THR A 236 7.13 17.58 2.08
CA THR A 236 8.21 17.18 3.01
C THR A 236 9.11 18.37 3.39
N ALA A 237 9.37 19.32 2.49
CA ALA A 237 10.10 20.54 2.81
C ALA A 237 9.34 21.41 3.83
N ILE A 238 8.01 21.53 3.71
CA ILE A 238 7.17 22.23 4.70
C ILE A 238 7.29 21.57 6.09
N VAL A 239 7.32 20.23 6.14
CA VAL A 239 7.52 19.53 7.43
C VAL A 239 8.88 19.87 8.04
N VAL A 240 9.96 19.89 7.25
CA VAL A 240 11.30 20.27 7.70
C VAL A 240 11.32 21.71 8.24
N VAL A 241 10.71 22.65 7.49
CA VAL A 241 10.59 24.05 7.91
C VAL A 241 9.82 24.19 9.23
N GLY A 242 8.78 23.37 9.43
CA GLY A 242 8.01 23.35 10.67
C GLY A 242 8.83 22.98 11.92
N ILE A 243 9.88 22.18 11.76
CA ILE A 243 10.77 21.86 12.89
C ILE A 243 11.63 23.07 13.29
N ILE A 244 12.04 23.87 12.32
CA ILE A 244 12.81 25.10 12.57
C ILE A 244 11.94 26.11 13.33
N TRP A 245 10.68 26.23 12.95
CA TRP A 245 9.69 27.09 13.61
C TRP A 245 8.73 26.25 14.48
N ARG A 246 9.22 25.77 15.60
CA ARG A 246 8.52 24.82 16.47
C ARG A 246 7.10 25.23 16.86
N GLU A 247 6.83 26.52 16.98
CA GLU A 247 5.51 27.07 17.27
C GLU A 247 4.45 26.68 16.23
N TYR A 248 4.87 26.56 14.95
CA TYR A 248 3.99 26.22 13.84
C TYR A 248 4.11 24.75 13.40
N PHE A 249 4.87 23.93 14.13
CA PHE A 249 5.17 22.56 13.72
C PHE A 249 3.91 21.74 13.43
N LEU A 250 2.89 21.79 14.30
CA LEU A 250 1.65 21.05 14.09
C LEU A 250 0.97 21.42 12.76
N HIS A 251 0.88 22.71 12.45
CA HIS A 251 0.27 23.18 11.19
C HIS A 251 1.12 22.79 9.99
N CYS A 252 2.43 22.91 10.10
CA CYS A 252 3.36 22.54 9.02
C CYS A 252 3.35 21.04 8.75
N VAL A 253 3.34 20.19 9.78
CA VAL A 253 3.33 18.74 9.59
C VAL A 253 2.00 18.28 9.00
N ILE A 254 0.87 18.80 9.45
CA ILE A 254 -0.45 18.45 8.89
C ILE A 254 -0.54 18.92 7.43
N LEU A 255 -0.21 20.17 7.12
CA LEU A 255 -0.23 20.69 5.76
C LEU A 255 0.74 19.95 4.84
N GLY A 256 1.99 19.79 5.30
CA GLY A 256 3.03 19.11 4.55
C GLY A 256 2.66 17.66 4.24
N MET A 257 2.18 16.91 5.25
CA MET A 257 1.76 15.54 5.06
C MET A 257 0.48 15.41 4.21
N THR A 258 -0.43 16.38 4.26
CA THR A 258 -1.58 16.43 3.35
C THR A 258 -1.13 16.56 1.89
N LEU A 259 -0.15 17.41 1.61
CA LEU A 259 0.43 17.55 0.25
C LEU A 259 1.18 16.28 -0.19
N VAL A 260 1.93 15.67 0.72
CA VAL A 260 2.60 14.39 0.47
C VAL A 260 1.59 13.31 0.09
N SER A 261 0.56 13.13 0.91
CA SER A 261 -0.47 12.13 0.68
C SER A 261 -1.26 12.38 -0.61
N PHE A 262 -1.55 13.64 -0.92
CA PHE A 262 -2.17 14.01 -2.21
C PHE A 262 -1.27 13.63 -3.39
N GLY A 263 0.02 13.95 -3.32
CA GLY A 263 1.01 13.58 -4.34
C GLY A 263 1.15 12.07 -4.50
N GLU A 264 1.12 11.32 -3.39
CA GLU A 264 1.07 9.85 -3.39
C GLU A 264 -0.17 9.34 -4.11
N GLY A 265 -1.36 9.86 -3.78
CA GLY A 265 -2.64 9.46 -4.39
C GLY A 265 -2.66 9.59 -5.91
N ILE A 266 -2.11 10.67 -6.47
CA ILE A 266 -2.04 10.86 -7.93
C ILE A 266 -0.92 10.06 -8.61
N SER A 267 0.00 9.45 -7.84
CA SER A 267 1.21 8.82 -8.38
C SER A 267 1.25 7.31 -8.19
N PHE A 268 0.85 6.80 -7.04
CA PHE A 268 1.12 5.42 -6.60
C PHE A 268 0.53 4.37 -7.54
N SER A 269 -0.76 4.49 -7.88
CA SER A 269 -1.45 3.50 -8.73
C SER A 269 -0.85 3.41 -10.14
N VAL A 270 -0.36 4.54 -10.68
CA VAL A 270 0.32 4.58 -11.98
C VAL A 270 1.69 3.92 -11.90
N LEU A 271 2.48 4.23 -10.86
CA LEU A 271 3.78 3.59 -10.62
C LEU A 271 3.63 2.09 -10.42
N TYR A 272 2.64 1.67 -9.64
CA TYR A 272 2.34 0.26 -9.40
C TYR A 272 2.04 -0.46 -10.72
N ARG A 273 1.23 0.14 -11.58
CA ARG A 273 0.96 -0.39 -12.92
C ARG A 273 2.23 -0.53 -13.74
N PHE A 274 3.09 0.48 -13.76
CA PHE A 274 4.36 0.43 -14.49
C PHE A 274 5.28 -0.67 -13.96
N ALA A 275 5.37 -0.85 -12.64
CA ALA A 275 6.13 -1.93 -12.04
C ALA A 275 5.60 -3.30 -12.49
N LEU A 276 4.28 -3.50 -12.48
CA LEU A 276 3.66 -4.76 -12.91
C LEU A 276 3.82 -5.06 -14.41
N MET A 277 3.91 -4.03 -15.23
CA MET A 277 4.04 -4.18 -16.69
C MET A 277 5.50 -4.17 -17.17
N SER A 278 6.47 -3.97 -16.28
CA SER A 278 7.90 -3.88 -16.62
C SER A 278 8.56 -5.24 -16.89
N SER A 279 7.85 -6.36 -16.70
CA SER A 279 8.35 -7.71 -16.93
C SER A 279 7.33 -8.54 -17.71
N GLU A 280 7.84 -9.41 -18.58
CA GLU A 280 7.02 -10.35 -19.37
C GLU A 280 6.65 -11.63 -18.60
N VAL A 281 7.24 -11.81 -17.42
CA VAL A 281 6.89 -12.90 -16.50
C VAL A 281 5.43 -12.79 -16.06
N SER A 282 4.83 -13.87 -15.58
CA SER A 282 3.44 -13.89 -15.16
C SER A 282 3.11 -12.76 -14.18
N LYS A 283 1.97 -12.10 -14.36
CA LYS A 283 1.56 -10.95 -13.54
C LYS A 283 1.43 -11.30 -12.06
N GLY A 284 1.13 -12.57 -11.75
CA GLY A 284 1.10 -13.07 -10.37
C GLY A 284 2.47 -13.09 -9.72
N THR A 285 3.49 -13.60 -10.43
CA THR A 285 4.88 -13.60 -9.95
C THR A 285 5.40 -12.18 -9.78
N VAL A 286 5.12 -11.29 -10.75
CA VAL A 286 5.53 -9.89 -10.69
C VAL A 286 4.84 -9.17 -9.53
N ALA A 287 3.52 -9.32 -9.34
CA ALA A 287 2.79 -8.70 -8.24
C ALA A 287 3.26 -9.22 -6.87
N ALA A 288 3.58 -10.52 -6.78
CA ALA A 288 4.14 -11.11 -5.57
C ALA A 288 5.53 -10.53 -5.26
N ALA A 289 6.40 -10.40 -6.27
CA ALA A 289 7.73 -9.79 -6.11
C ALA A 289 7.63 -8.33 -5.66
N VAL A 290 6.73 -7.53 -6.25
CA VAL A 290 6.45 -6.16 -5.81
C VAL A 290 6.03 -6.13 -4.34
N SER A 291 5.06 -6.97 -3.95
CA SER A 291 4.54 -7.00 -2.58
C SER A 291 5.61 -7.38 -1.56
N VAL A 292 6.43 -8.39 -1.87
CA VAL A 292 7.54 -8.82 -1.00
C VAL A 292 8.56 -7.70 -0.84
N LEU A 293 9.02 -7.12 -1.94
CA LEU A 293 10.02 -6.03 -1.90
C LEU A 293 9.49 -4.80 -1.14
N MET A 294 8.23 -4.43 -1.35
CA MET A 294 7.60 -3.32 -0.61
C MET A 294 7.54 -3.61 0.89
N MET A 295 7.07 -4.80 1.29
CA MET A 295 6.93 -5.17 2.70
C MET A 295 8.30 -5.22 3.42
N PHE A 296 9.32 -5.77 2.77
CA PHE A 296 10.68 -5.74 3.32
C PHE A 296 11.20 -4.31 3.45
N THR A 297 11.03 -3.49 2.42
CA THR A 297 11.47 -2.09 2.46
C THR A 297 10.75 -1.33 3.57
N PHE A 298 9.44 -1.46 3.71
CA PHE A 298 8.69 -0.84 4.79
C PHE A 298 9.19 -1.29 6.16
N PHE A 299 9.36 -2.59 6.36
CA PHE A 299 9.84 -3.13 7.64
C PHE A 299 11.20 -2.53 8.04
N PHE A 300 12.19 -2.64 7.15
CA PHE A 300 13.55 -2.18 7.47
C PHE A 300 13.64 -0.67 7.61
N VAL A 301 12.98 0.10 6.75
CA VAL A 301 13.05 1.56 6.79
C VAL A 301 12.29 2.12 7.98
N ILE A 302 11.09 1.60 8.29
CA ILE A 302 10.33 2.05 9.47
C ILE A 302 11.12 1.74 10.74
N GLU A 303 11.70 0.54 10.86
CA GLU A 303 12.48 0.17 12.05
C GLU A 303 13.75 1.02 12.19
N LEU A 304 14.46 1.26 11.08
CA LEU A 304 15.60 2.16 11.08
C LEU A 304 15.22 3.57 11.54
N ILE A 305 14.14 4.13 10.99
CA ILE A 305 13.73 5.49 11.33
C ILE A 305 13.16 5.55 12.76
N ARG A 306 12.52 4.49 13.26
CA ARG A 306 12.12 4.38 14.66
C ARG A 306 13.33 4.49 15.60
N ILE A 307 14.41 3.76 15.30
CA ILE A 307 15.65 3.83 16.08
C ILE A 307 16.27 5.25 16.01
N LEU A 308 16.31 5.84 14.81
CA LEU A 308 16.79 7.21 14.65
C LEU A 308 15.91 8.23 15.39
N TYR A 309 14.60 7.96 15.48
CA TYR A 309 13.65 8.81 16.17
C TYR A 309 13.92 8.86 17.68
N GLU A 310 14.37 7.78 18.29
CA GLU A 310 14.76 7.75 19.71
C GLU A 310 15.91 8.70 20.03
N HIS A 311 16.78 9.00 19.04
CA HIS A 311 17.94 9.88 19.22
C HIS A 311 17.73 11.31 18.68
N PHE A 312 16.99 11.44 17.56
CA PHE A 312 16.87 12.71 16.83
C PHE A 312 15.44 13.25 16.79
N HIS A 313 14.48 12.54 17.41
CA HIS A 313 13.07 12.96 17.51
C HIS A 313 12.47 13.40 16.16
N LEU A 314 11.79 14.54 16.14
CA LEU A 314 11.12 15.09 14.96
C LEU A 314 12.04 15.24 13.72
N TRP A 315 13.34 15.52 13.95
CA TRP A 315 14.31 15.63 12.86
C TRP A 315 14.49 14.31 12.09
N ALA A 316 14.52 13.19 12.80
CA ALA A 316 14.62 11.88 12.15
C ALA A 316 13.46 11.64 11.18
N TYR A 317 12.23 11.96 11.63
CA TYR A 317 11.03 11.84 10.80
C TYR A 317 11.09 12.74 9.55
N ALA A 318 11.27 14.04 9.77
CA ALA A 318 11.18 15.01 8.67
C ALA A 318 12.30 14.86 7.64
N LEU A 319 13.55 14.70 8.08
CA LEU A 319 14.68 14.53 7.18
C LEU A 319 14.62 13.21 6.42
N SER A 320 14.14 12.14 7.06
CA SER A 320 13.95 10.86 6.39
C SER A 320 12.88 10.96 5.30
N CYS A 321 11.73 11.56 5.58
CA CYS A 321 10.68 11.79 4.58
C CYS A 321 11.20 12.63 3.41
N PHE A 322 11.91 13.73 3.71
CA PHE A 322 12.48 14.59 2.67
C PHE A 322 13.54 13.86 1.84
N ALA A 323 14.48 13.16 2.48
CA ALA A 323 15.54 12.44 1.80
C ALA A 323 15.00 11.32 0.88
N LEU A 324 14.00 10.57 1.32
CA LEU A 324 13.37 9.51 0.52
C LEU A 324 12.72 10.07 -0.75
N ILE A 325 11.95 11.16 -0.62
CA ILE A 325 11.30 11.78 -1.78
C ILE A 325 12.32 12.49 -2.67
N ALA A 326 13.34 13.15 -2.11
CA ALA A 326 14.41 13.77 -2.89
C ALA A 326 15.21 12.73 -3.68
N LEU A 327 15.54 11.59 -3.05
CA LEU A 327 16.22 10.48 -3.72
C LEU A 327 15.35 9.93 -4.86
N TRP A 328 14.06 9.71 -4.60
CA TRP A 328 13.12 9.29 -5.62
C TRP A 328 12.98 10.32 -6.75
N PHE A 329 13.03 11.60 -6.44
CA PHE A 329 12.94 12.68 -7.46
C PHE A 329 14.11 12.64 -8.45
N THR A 330 15.31 12.22 -8.02
CA THR A 330 16.50 12.21 -8.87
C THR A 330 16.61 10.95 -9.73
N ILE A 331 16.36 9.76 -9.15
CA ILE A 331 16.62 8.47 -9.79
C ILE A 331 15.59 8.11 -10.88
N PRO A 332 14.27 8.13 -10.62
CA PRO A 332 13.29 7.62 -11.58
C PRO A 332 12.82 8.62 -12.63
N ARG A 333 13.16 9.91 -12.47
CA ARG A 333 12.78 10.93 -13.43
C ARG A 333 13.31 10.63 -14.84
N GLY A 334 14.53 10.08 -14.91
CA GLY A 334 15.12 9.59 -16.15
C GLY A 334 14.36 8.38 -16.70
N LEU A 335 14.11 7.40 -15.84
CA LEU A 335 13.41 6.16 -16.20
C LEU A 335 11.97 6.41 -16.66
N LEU A 336 11.22 7.24 -15.93
CA LEU A 336 9.86 7.65 -16.32
C LEU A 336 9.83 8.40 -17.64
N LYS A 337 10.76 9.32 -17.87
CA LYS A 337 10.88 10.01 -19.15
C LYS A 337 11.17 9.06 -20.29
N THR A 338 12.07 8.10 -20.10
CA THR A 338 12.40 7.10 -21.12
C THR A 338 11.18 6.22 -21.46
N ILE A 339 10.44 5.76 -20.45
CA ILE A 339 9.21 4.97 -20.66
C ILE A 339 8.15 5.80 -21.40
N MET A 340 7.96 7.06 -21.00
CA MET A 340 6.99 7.94 -21.67
C MET A 340 7.40 8.24 -23.11
N GLN A 341 8.70 8.41 -23.39
CA GLN A 341 9.19 8.62 -24.76
C GLN A 341 9.01 7.37 -25.62
N GLN A 342 9.34 6.19 -25.13
CA GLN A 342 9.15 4.93 -25.85
C GLN A 342 7.66 4.70 -26.20
N ARG A 343 6.74 4.94 -25.27
CA ARG A 343 5.31 4.84 -25.52
C ARG A 343 4.81 5.87 -26.55
N LYS A 344 5.36 7.07 -26.52
CA LYS A 344 5.04 8.12 -27.51
C LYS A 344 5.47 7.71 -28.92
N VAL A 345 6.63 7.07 -29.04
CA VAL A 345 7.14 6.54 -30.32
C VAL A 345 6.26 5.39 -30.83
N ASN A 346 5.75 4.55 -29.93
CA ASN A 346 4.89 3.41 -30.26
C ASN A 346 3.42 3.78 -30.52
N GLY A 347 3.06 5.07 -30.42
CA GLY A 347 1.68 5.51 -30.67
C GLY A 347 0.67 5.11 -29.60
N GLU A 348 1.14 4.76 -28.40
CA GLU A 348 0.32 4.29 -27.26
C GLU A 348 -0.22 5.48 -26.39
N PHE A 349 -0.46 6.66 -26.99
CA PHE A 349 -0.98 7.85 -26.30
C PHE A 349 -2.34 8.25 -26.83
#